data_699df016bb2164d9d4d629dd9d213016
#
_entry.id   699df016bb2164d9d4d629dd9d213016
#
_cell.length_a   1.000
_cell.length_b   1.000
_cell.length_c   1.000
_cell.angle_alpha   90.00
_cell.angle_beta   90.00
_cell.angle_gamma   90.00
#
_symmetry.space_group_name_H-M   'P 1'
#
loop_
_entity.id
_entity.type
_entity.pdbx_description
1 polymer ?
#
loop_
_entity_poly.entity_id
_entity_poly.type
_entity_poly.pdbx_seq_one_letter_code
_entity_poly.pdbx_strand_id
1 'polypeptide(L)'
;MATRLGLIVPPRMGEVDKLEVDLPGTANHELISYRVAKGSAIMQGERIPRWAMPSLVVRDGKSIRYQYAGRLRENDLVYLFIAPGYSRLIDRLFASALPVADDDADFFGTFAISPTRPAKELDAAYGPGLLSPAEQAMSVAELIEARLAGKADYADRVRLGSIVLIVRTLDEHEAITGVGISLEPVEPATSLPIFISFSEILNRVRNHLAEKRQPRAASVEEGAPAAANTVRENEA
;
A
#
# COMPACT_ATOMS: atom_id res chain seq x y z
N MET A 1 -8.08 36.97 -32.79
CA MET A 1 -6.86 36.53 -32.09
C MET A 1 -7.27 35.62 -30.95
N ALA A 2 -7.13 34.32 -31.14
CA ALA A 2 -7.49 33.34 -30.11
C ALA A 2 -6.25 33.06 -29.25
N THR A 3 -6.33 33.51 -28.03
CA THR A 3 -5.29 33.26 -27.00
C THR A 3 -5.29 31.76 -26.72
N ARG A 4 -4.24 31.05 -27.14
CA ARG A 4 -3.99 29.68 -26.79
C ARG A 4 -3.66 29.63 -25.29
N LEU A 5 -4.63 29.31 -24.47
CA LEU A 5 -4.41 28.74 -23.17
C LEU A 5 -3.75 27.37 -23.40
N GLY A 6 -2.49 27.25 -23.07
CA GLY A 6 -1.77 25.97 -23.10
C GLY A 6 -2.28 25.05 -21.99
N LEU A 7 -3.47 24.51 -22.18
CA LEU A 7 -3.88 23.32 -21.47
C LEU A 7 -3.02 22.18 -22.01
N ILE A 8 -2.01 21.78 -21.27
CA ILE A 8 -1.36 20.49 -21.45
C ILE A 8 -2.45 19.47 -21.10
N VAL A 9 -3.17 19.02 -22.10
CA VAL A 9 -4.04 17.86 -21.97
C VAL A 9 -3.07 16.70 -21.80
N PRO A 10 -3.07 15.99 -20.65
CA PRO A 10 -2.24 14.81 -20.53
C PRO A 10 -2.59 13.87 -21.68
N PRO A 11 -1.60 13.18 -22.28
CA PRO A 11 -1.88 12.25 -23.36
C PRO A 11 -2.94 11.29 -22.87
N ARG A 12 -4.02 11.15 -23.64
CA ARG A 12 -5.04 10.16 -23.34
C ARG A 12 -4.33 8.82 -23.27
N MET A 13 -4.33 8.18 -22.11
CA MET A 13 -3.90 6.79 -21.99
C MET A 13 -4.64 6.01 -23.08
N GLY A 14 -3.91 5.22 -23.85
CA GLY A 14 -4.51 4.32 -24.82
C GLY A 14 -5.52 3.42 -24.10
N GLU A 15 -6.45 2.91 -24.87
CA GLU A 15 -7.46 1.99 -24.33
C GLU A 15 -6.76 0.80 -23.68
N VAL A 16 -7.12 0.52 -22.42
CA VAL A 16 -6.62 -0.61 -21.65
C VAL A 16 -7.68 -1.68 -21.65
N ASP A 17 -7.37 -2.84 -22.20
CA ASP A 17 -8.24 -4.01 -22.11
C ASP A 17 -7.99 -4.72 -20.79
N LYS A 18 -8.87 -4.49 -19.81
CA LYS A 18 -8.78 -5.09 -18.47
C LYS A 18 -10.14 -5.61 -18.01
N LEU A 19 -10.09 -6.65 -17.19
CA LEU A 19 -11.23 -7.19 -16.48
C LEU A 19 -10.90 -7.20 -14.98
N GLU A 20 -11.71 -6.52 -14.20
CA GLU A 20 -11.62 -6.48 -12.73
C GLU A 20 -12.61 -7.46 -12.13
N VAL A 21 -12.16 -8.26 -11.16
CA VAL A 21 -12.99 -9.23 -10.44
C VAL A 21 -12.85 -8.97 -8.95
N ASP A 22 -13.94 -8.58 -8.33
CA ASP A 22 -14.00 -8.42 -6.89
C ASP A 22 -13.83 -9.78 -6.21
N LEU A 23 -12.88 -9.86 -5.29
CA LEU A 23 -12.70 -11.05 -4.47
C LEU A 23 -13.62 -10.96 -3.25
N PRO A 24 -14.43 -12.01 -2.98
CA PRO A 24 -15.37 -11.98 -1.88
C PRO A 24 -14.67 -11.92 -0.52
N GLY A 25 -15.26 -11.17 0.39
CA GLY A 25 -14.94 -11.22 1.80
C GLY A 25 -13.84 -10.28 2.23
N THR A 26 -12.77 -10.80 2.80
CA THR A 26 -11.73 -10.05 3.50
C THR A 26 -10.46 -9.81 2.67
N ALA A 27 -10.48 -10.10 1.37
CA ALA A 27 -9.34 -9.87 0.53
C ALA A 27 -9.12 -8.36 0.35
N ASN A 28 -7.97 -7.88 0.83
CA ASN A 28 -7.57 -6.48 0.61
C ASN A 28 -6.97 -6.28 -0.80
N HIS A 29 -7.39 -7.11 -1.75
CA HIS A 29 -6.88 -7.11 -3.12
C HIS A 29 -8.02 -7.43 -4.09
N GLU A 30 -7.92 -6.86 -5.28
CA GLU A 30 -8.75 -7.16 -6.44
C GLU A 30 -7.97 -8.06 -7.39
N LEU A 31 -8.64 -9.00 -8.05
CA LEU A 31 -8.05 -9.78 -9.13
C LEU A 31 -8.31 -9.04 -10.43
N ILE A 32 -7.25 -8.61 -11.10
CA ILE A 32 -7.37 -7.89 -12.36
C ILE A 32 -6.61 -8.65 -13.45
N SER A 33 -7.21 -8.79 -14.60
CA SER A 33 -6.53 -9.28 -15.79
C SER A 33 -6.32 -8.15 -16.79
N TYR A 34 -5.10 -8.06 -17.29
CA TYR A 34 -4.72 -7.11 -18.33
C TYR A 34 -4.33 -7.83 -19.61
N ARG A 35 -4.82 -7.35 -20.74
CA ARG A 35 -4.31 -7.77 -22.05
C ARG A 35 -3.12 -6.88 -22.42
N VAL A 36 -2.02 -7.50 -22.78
CA VAL A 36 -0.81 -6.79 -23.22
C VAL A 36 -1.08 -6.19 -24.61
N ALA A 37 -1.16 -4.86 -24.67
CA ALA A 37 -1.34 -4.14 -25.91
C ALA A 37 -0.01 -4.02 -26.68
N LYS A 38 -0.11 -3.95 -28.00
CA LYS A 38 1.05 -3.69 -28.86
C LYS A 38 1.72 -2.37 -28.50
N GLY A 39 3.02 -2.38 -28.34
CA GLY A 39 3.79 -1.18 -28.02
C GLY A 39 3.61 -0.67 -26.58
N SER A 40 2.95 -1.45 -25.71
CA SER A 40 2.83 -1.10 -24.31
C SER A 40 4.19 -1.06 -23.60
N ALA A 41 4.29 -0.32 -22.51
CA ALA A 41 5.53 -0.18 -21.73
C ALA A 41 6.07 -1.54 -21.27
N ILE A 42 5.19 -2.45 -20.88
CA ILE A 42 5.58 -3.80 -20.46
C ILE A 42 6.23 -4.62 -21.58
N MET A 43 5.84 -4.39 -22.84
CA MET A 43 6.51 -5.02 -24.00
C MET A 43 7.89 -4.41 -24.27
N GLN A 44 8.10 -3.16 -23.88
CA GLN A 44 9.36 -2.45 -24.05
C GLN A 44 10.39 -2.80 -22.96
N GLY A 45 9.97 -3.54 -21.94
CA GLY A 45 10.85 -4.01 -20.88
C GLY A 45 10.58 -3.43 -19.50
N GLU A 46 9.53 -2.58 -19.40
CA GLU A 46 9.08 -2.13 -18.09
C GLU A 46 8.67 -3.31 -17.21
N ARG A 47 8.86 -3.16 -15.91
CA ARG A 47 8.60 -4.22 -14.95
C ARG A 47 7.26 -4.02 -14.25
N ILE A 48 6.56 -5.11 -13.98
CA ILE A 48 5.41 -5.07 -13.08
C ILE A 48 5.93 -4.98 -11.65
N PRO A 49 5.53 -3.94 -10.88
CA PRO A 49 5.91 -3.84 -9.48
C PRO A 49 5.47 -5.07 -8.68
N ARG A 50 6.29 -5.52 -7.75
CA ARG A 50 5.99 -6.74 -6.96
C ARG A 50 4.73 -6.60 -6.10
N TRP A 51 4.36 -5.38 -5.68
CA TRP A 51 3.12 -5.14 -4.94
C TRP A 51 1.85 -5.37 -5.76
N ALA A 52 1.96 -5.42 -7.09
CA ALA A 52 0.85 -5.80 -7.97
C ALA A 52 0.67 -7.33 -8.06
N MET A 53 1.52 -8.09 -7.41
CA MET A 53 1.49 -9.55 -7.27
C MET A 53 1.10 -10.29 -8.57
N PRO A 54 1.92 -10.20 -9.64
CA PRO A 54 1.65 -10.91 -10.87
C PRO A 54 1.67 -12.42 -10.62
N SER A 55 0.61 -13.09 -11.01
CA SER A 55 0.34 -14.47 -10.66
C SER A 55 0.40 -15.41 -11.87
N LEU A 56 -0.35 -15.07 -12.91
CA LEU A 56 -0.58 -15.94 -14.05
C LEU A 56 -0.51 -15.17 -15.35
N VAL A 57 0.00 -15.81 -16.39
CA VAL A 57 -0.08 -15.34 -17.78
C VAL A 57 -0.80 -16.40 -18.60
N VAL A 58 -1.78 -15.99 -19.39
CA VAL A 58 -2.42 -16.84 -20.39
C VAL A 58 -1.89 -16.44 -21.75
N ARG A 59 -1.19 -17.35 -22.41
CA ARG A 59 -0.59 -17.19 -23.75
C ARG A 59 -1.08 -18.32 -24.65
N ASP A 60 -1.66 -17.99 -25.78
CA ASP A 60 -2.20 -18.96 -26.76
C ASP A 60 -3.11 -20.01 -26.09
N GLY A 61 -3.97 -19.56 -25.17
CA GLY A 61 -4.89 -20.41 -24.41
C GLY A 61 -4.24 -21.26 -23.32
N LYS A 62 -2.93 -21.15 -23.08
CA LYS A 62 -2.20 -21.91 -22.06
C LYS A 62 -1.86 -21.04 -20.87
N SER A 63 -2.14 -21.54 -19.66
CA SER A 63 -1.80 -20.86 -18.41
C SER A 63 -0.36 -21.12 -18.02
N ILE A 64 0.38 -20.07 -17.74
CA ILE A 64 1.79 -20.07 -17.35
C ILE A 64 1.93 -19.27 -16.07
N ARG A 65 2.61 -19.77 -15.04
CA ARG A 65 2.94 -18.93 -13.87
C ARG A 65 3.79 -17.76 -14.31
N TYR A 66 3.52 -16.56 -13.80
CA TYR A 66 4.19 -15.32 -14.20
C TYR A 66 5.72 -15.45 -14.21
N GLN A 67 6.31 -16.06 -13.18
CA GLN A 67 7.77 -16.26 -13.06
C GLN A 67 8.39 -17.09 -14.18
N TYR A 68 7.60 -17.89 -14.90
CA TYR A 68 8.06 -18.72 -16.01
C TYR A 68 7.63 -18.20 -17.40
N ALA A 69 6.84 -17.12 -17.43
CA ALA A 69 6.33 -16.57 -18.68
C ALA A 69 7.43 -15.89 -19.52
N GLY A 70 8.52 -15.50 -18.88
CA GLY A 70 9.58 -14.73 -19.51
C GLY A 70 9.07 -13.36 -19.97
N ARG A 71 9.60 -12.87 -21.09
CA ARG A 71 9.15 -11.60 -21.65
C ARG A 71 7.70 -11.70 -22.12
N LEU A 72 6.88 -10.75 -21.68
CA LEU A 72 5.48 -10.66 -22.08
C LEU A 72 5.37 -10.29 -23.56
N ARG A 73 4.31 -10.78 -24.19
CA ARG A 73 4.04 -10.64 -25.63
C ARG A 73 2.69 -9.97 -25.86
N GLU A 74 2.52 -9.39 -27.02
CA GLU A 74 1.21 -8.88 -27.46
C GLU A 74 0.14 -9.97 -27.30
N ASN A 75 -1.03 -9.58 -26.81
CA ASN A 75 -2.18 -10.43 -26.50
C ASN A 75 -2.02 -11.41 -25.33
N ASP A 76 -0.90 -11.42 -24.61
CA ASP A 76 -0.85 -12.12 -23.34
C ASP A 76 -1.92 -11.54 -22.38
N LEU A 77 -2.63 -12.41 -21.65
CA LEU A 77 -3.47 -11.99 -20.53
C LEU A 77 -2.68 -12.19 -19.23
N VAL A 78 -2.47 -11.11 -18.51
CA VAL A 78 -1.70 -11.11 -17.26
C VAL A 78 -2.66 -10.90 -16.09
N TYR A 79 -2.66 -11.82 -15.13
CA TYR A 79 -3.49 -11.77 -13.94
C TYR A 79 -2.69 -11.28 -12.74
N LEU A 80 -3.21 -10.28 -12.07
CA LEU A 80 -2.57 -9.57 -10.97
C LEU A 80 -3.51 -9.52 -9.77
N PHE A 81 -2.94 -9.56 -8.56
CA PHE A 81 -3.67 -9.21 -7.34
C PHE A 81 -3.20 -7.86 -6.87
N ILE A 82 -4.06 -6.85 -6.95
CA ILE A 82 -3.70 -5.44 -6.69
C ILE A 82 -4.56 -4.91 -5.55
N ALA A 83 -3.96 -4.11 -4.67
CA ALA A 83 -4.72 -3.39 -3.67
C ALA A 83 -5.68 -2.39 -4.33
N PRO A 84 -6.92 -2.24 -3.82
CA PRO A 84 -7.89 -1.31 -4.36
C PRO A 84 -7.32 0.10 -4.52
N GLY A 85 -7.61 0.73 -5.65
CA GLY A 85 -7.13 2.08 -5.98
C GLY A 85 -5.74 2.14 -6.64
N TYR A 86 -4.97 1.04 -6.69
CA TYR A 86 -3.68 1.02 -7.38
C TYR A 86 -3.76 0.52 -8.82
N SER A 87 -4.91 -0.01 -9.26
CA SER A 87 -5.08 -0.51 -10.63
C SER A 87 -4.73 0.55 -11.67
N ARG A 88 -5.16 1.79 -11.46
CA ARG A 88 -4.86 2.92 -12.37
C ARG A 88 -3.35 3.14 -12.61
N LEU A 89 -2.50 2.80 -11.65
CA LEU A 89 -1.06 2.92 -11.78
C LEU A 89 -0.49 1.85 -12.72
N ILE A 90 -1.11 0.67 -12.69
CA ILE A 90 -0.74 -0.47 -13.54
C ILE A 90 -1.29 -0.32 -14.95
N ASP A 91 -2.42 0.35 -15.14
CA ASP A 91 -3.04 0.60 -16.45
C ASP A 91 -2.00 1.13 -17.47
N ARG A 92 -1.07 1.97 -17.03
CA ARG A 92 -0.02 2.58 -17.86
C ARG A 92 0.96 1.58 -18.44
N LEU A 93 1.22 0.50 -17.74
CA LEU A 93 2.15 -0.53 -18.20
C LEU A 93 1.57 -1.34 -19.37
N PHE A 94 0.25 -1.48 -19.40
CA PHE A 94 -0.47 -2.32 -20.37
C PHE A 94 -1.10 -1.55 -21.51
N ALA A 95 -1.29 -0.22 -21.34
CA ALA A 95 -1.86 0.63 -22.40
C ALA A 95 -0.96 0.71 -23.63
N SER A 96 -1.56 0.87 -24.81
CA SER A 96 -0.85 1.12 -26.07
C SER A 96 -0.31 2.56 -26.17
N ALA A 97 0.11 3.12 -25.06
CA ALA A 97 0.62 4.47 -24.94
C ALA A 97 2.13 4.50 -24.72
N LEU A 98 2.67 5.71 -24.72
CA LEU A 98 4.08 5.97 -24.45
C LEU A 98 4.55 5.27 -23.17
N PRO A 99 5.81 4.83 -23.12
CA PRO A 99 6.39 4.25 -21.91
C PRO A 99 6.21 5.21 -20.72
N VAL A 100 6.14 4.63 -19.52
CA VAL A 100 6.12 5.42 -18.28
C VAL A 100 7.38 6.26 -18.24
N ALA A 101 7.24 7.57 -18.30
CA ALA A 101 8.38 8.47 -18.23
C ALA A 101 8.94 8.50 -16.80
N ASP A 102 10.24 8.66 -16.66
CA ASP A 102 10.91 8.73 -15.36
C ASP A 102 10.39 9.86 -14.45
N ASP A 103 9.71 10.84 -15.05
CA ASP A 103 9.08 11.98 -14.38
C ASP A 103 7.56 11.79 -14.17
N ASP A 104 7.02 10.60 -14.43
CA ASP A 104 5.59 10.34 -14.21
C ASP A 104 5.23 10.50 -12.73
N ALA A 105 4.64 11.67 -12.43
CA ALA A 105 4.32 12.07 -11.07
C ALA A 105 3.29 11.16 -10.39
N ASP A 106 2.35 10.58 -11.13
CA ASP A 106 1.36 9.68 -10.57
C ASP A 106 1.96 8.32 -10.21
N PHE A 107 2.94 7.87 -11.00
CA PHE A 107 3.59 6.58 -10.79
C PHE A 107 4.74 6.67 -9.77
N PHE A 108 5.60 7.68 -9.90
CA PHE A 108 6.80 7.83 -9.08
C PHE A 108 6.73 8.93 -8.02
N GLY A 109 5.59 9.62 -7.90
CA GLY A 109 5.43 10.75 -6.99
C GLY A 109 5.86 12.08 -7.60
N THR A 110 5.28 13.16 -7.06
CA THR A 110 5.45 14.52 -7.57
C THR A 110 6.84 15.09 -7.29
N PHE A 111 7.45 14.68 -6.18
CA PHE A 111 8.74 15.20 -5.74
C PHE A 111 9.78 14.10 -5.70
N ALA A 112 11.02 14.44 -6.10
CA ALA A 112 12.16 13.54 -5.95
C ALA A 112 12.97 13.93 -4.71
N ILE A 113 13.46 12.93 -3.98
CA ILE A 113 14.31 13.11 -2.80
C ILE A 113 15.52 12.19 -2.91
N SER A 114 16.67 12.66 -2.39
CA SER A 114 17.86 11.80 -2.31
C SER A 114 17.65 10.67 -1.29
N PRO A 115 17.99 9.42 -1.64
CA PRO A 115 17.91 8.28 -0.73
C PRO A 115 18.87 8.39 0.48
N THR A 116 19.95 9.16 0.34
CA THR A 116 20.93 9.37 1.41
C THR A 116 20.52 10.46 2.41
N ARG A 117 19.41 11.14 2.16
CA ARG A 117 18.91 12.20 3.04
C ARG A 117 18.50 11.62 4.40
N PRO A 118 18.75 12.33 5.53
CA PRO A 118 18.29 11.88 6.84
C PRO A 118 16.76 11.81 6.91
N ALA A 119 16.22 10.68 7.34
CA ALA A 119 14.76 10.47 7.43
C ALA A 119 14.07 11.45 8.38
N LYS A 120 14.78 11.96 9.41
CA LYS A 120 14.26 13.01 10.31
C LYS A 120 13.76 14.26 9.60
N GLU A 121 14.27 14.55 8.40
CA GLU A 121 13.81 15.69 7.62
C GLU A 121 12.40 15.50 7.09
N LEU A 122 11.97 14.25 6.85
CA LEU A 122 10.59 13.93 6.49
C LEU A 122 9.64 14.23 7.66
N ASP A 123 10.07 13.87 8.89
CA ASP A 123 9.31 14.14 10.10
C ASP A 123 9.12 15.65 10.31
N ALA A 124 10.18 16.43 10.09
CA ALA A 124 10.14 17.88 10.18
C ALA A 124 9.28 18.55 9.09
N ALA A 125 9.26 17.99 7.88
CA ALA A 125 8.57 18.59 6.74
C ALA A 125 7.08 18.21 6.66
N TYR A 126 6.73 16.98 7.02
CA TYR A 126 5.40 16.42 6.77
C TYR A 126 4.59 16.12 8.05
N GLY A 127 5.13 16.40 9.20
CA GLY A 127 4.47 16.33 10.50
C GLY A 127 5.24 15.52 11.53
N PRO A 128 5.32 16.01 12.78
CA PRO A 128 6.05 15.33 13.84
C PRO A 128 5.35 14.03 14.23
N GLY A 129 6.15 13.00 14.51
CA GLY A 129 5.65 11.70 14.96
C GLY A 129 5.36 10.70 13.85
N LEU A 130 5.73 10.99 12.60
CA LEU A 130 5.68 10.03 11.50
C LEU A 130 6.67 8.88 11.71
N LEU A 131 7.80 9.18 12.34
CA LEU A 131 8.92 8.27 12.52
C LEU A 131 9.22 8.03 14.00
N SER A 132 9.55 6.80 14.34
CA SER A 132 10.11 6.46 15.65
C SER A 132 11.51 7.08 15.81
N PRO A 133 12.01 7.24 17.05
CA PRO A 133 13.38 7.76 17.29
C PRO A 133 14.47 6.96 16.56
N ALA A 134 14.30 5.65 16.42
CA ALA A 134 15.23 4.79 15.71
C ALA A 134 15.22 5.09 14.20
N GLU A 135 14.04 5.29 13.63
CA GLU A 135 13.87 5.60 12.19
C GLU A 135 14.37 7.00 11.82
N GLN A 136 14.29 7.97 12.76
CA GLN A 136 14.83 9.31 12.53
C GLN A 136 16.35 9.34 12.35
N ALA A 137 17.06 8.34 12.88
CA ALA A 137 18.50 8.19 12.72
C ALA A 137 18.92 7.57 11.40
N MET A 138 17.98 7.02 10.63
CA MET A 138 18.21 6.36 9.35
C MET A 138 18.28 7.36 8.20
N SER A 139 18.85 6.93 7.08
CA SER A 139 18.64 7.56 5.79
C SER A 139 17.25 7.18 5.23
N VAL A 140 16.79 7.91 4.21
CA VAL A 140 15.52 7.59 3.54
C VAL A 140 15.56 6.19 2.93
N ALA A 141 16.69 5.75 2.37
CA ALA A 141 16.84 4.41 1.81
C ALA A 141 16.70 3.34 2.91
N GLU A 142 17.45 3.47 4.01
CA GLU A 142 17.37 2.54 5.14
C GLU A 142 15.96 2.49 5.76
N LEU A 143 15.28 3.63 5.84
CA LEU A 143 13.90 3.70 6.30
C LEU A 143 12.96 2.88 5.39
N ILE A 144 13.11 3.02 4.07
CA ILE A 144 12.30 2.27 3.10
C ILE A 144 12.52 0.78 3.29
N GLU A 145 13.77 0.31 3.33
CA GLU A 145 14.11 -1.10 3.50
C GLU A 145 13.61 -1.66 4.85
N ALA A 146 13.74 -0.89 5.93
CA ALA A 146 13.23 -1.26 7.23
C ALA A 146 11.71 -1.46 7.24
N ARG A 147 10.97 -0.56 6.59
CA ARG A 147 9.51 -0.65 6.49
C ARG A 147 9.02 -1.75 5.55
N LEU A 148 9.79 -2.08 4.52
CA LEU A 148 9.52 -3.21 3.63
C LEU A 148 9.94 -4.56 4.25
N ALA A 149 10.64 -4.54 5.39
CA ALA A 149 11.24 -5.71 6.03
C ALA A 149 12.15 -6.51 5.08
N GLY A 150 12.86 -5.81 4.20
CA GLY A 150 13.77 -6.42 3.22
C GLY A 150 14.24 -5.44 2.16
N LYS A 151 14.95 -5.97 1.16
CA LYS A 151 15.43 -5.17 0.05
C LYS A 151 14.28 -4.52 -0.72
N ALA A 152 14.49 -3.29 -1.11
CA ALA A 152 13.56 -2.55 -1.95
C ALA A 152 13.60 -3.05 -3.40
N ASP A 153 12.49 -2.94 -4.11
CA ASP A 153 12.40 -3.19 -5.55
C ASP A 153 11.74 -2.00 -6.25
N TYR A 154 11.82 -1.98 -7.57
CA TYR A 154 11.24 -0.97 -8.45
C TYR A 154 9.78 -0.68 -8.12
N ALA A 155 9.46 0.59 -8.01
CA ALA A 155 8.14 1.13 -7.69
C ALA A 155 7.55 0.66 -6.35
N ASP A 156 8.35 0.11 -5.44
CA ASP A 156 7.91 -0.17 -4.08
C ASP A 156 7.44 1.10 -3.38
N ARG A 157 6.41 0.95 -2.57
CA ARG A 157 5.73 2.06 -1.91
C ARG A 157 5.71 1.86 -0.40
N VAL A 158 6.13 2.89 0.32
CA VAL A 158 6.11 2.93 1.78
C VAL A 158 5.28 4.12 2.23
N ARG A 159 4.19 3.85 2.92
CA ARG A 159 3.31 4.89 3.45
C ARG A 159 3.84 5.42 4.79
N LEU A 160 3.93 6.74 4.89
CA LEU A 160 4.29 7.46 6.09
C LEU A 160 3.24 8.56 6.34
N GLY A 161 2.23 8.25 7.14
CA GLY A 161 1.14 9.19 7.41
C GLY A 161 0.45 9.66 6.13
N SER A 162 0.62 10.95 5.82
CA SER A 162 0.03 11.60 4.63
C SER A 162 0.87 11.51 3.36
N ILE A 163 2.07 10.97 3.44
CA ILE A 163 2.96 10.82 2.28
C ILE A 163 3.22 9.36 1.94
N VAL A 164 3.61 9.12 0.69
CA VAL A 164 4.08 7.82 0.22
C VAL A 164 5.45 7.99 -0.39
N LEU A 165 6.43 7.25 0.14
CA LEU A 165 7.75 7.14 -0.47
C LEU A 165 7.70 6.06 -1.54
N ILE A 166 8.30 6.32 -2.69
CA ILE A 166 8.26 5.43 -3.85
C ILE A 166 9.68 5.21 -4.36
N VAL A 167 10.09 3.97 -4.50
CA VAL A 167 11.38 3.63 -5.09
C VAL A 167 11.34 3.88 -6.58
N ARG A 168 12.13 4.83 -7.07
CA ARG A 168 12.18 5.20 -8.50
C ARG A 168 13.23 4.41 -9.25
N THR A 169 14.43 4.41 -8.74
CA THR A 169 15.59 3.80 -9.40
C THR A 169 16.44 3.03 -8.39
N LEU A 170 17.03 1.96 -8.89
CA LEU A 170 17.98 1.10 -8.20
C LEU A 170 19.27 1.02 -9.03
N ASP A 171 20.39 0.80 -8.39
CA ASP A 171 21.65 0.50 -9.08
C ASP A 171 21.79 -1.01 -9.40
N GLU A 172 22.93 -1.37 -9.98
CA GLU A 172 23.27 -2.76 -10.32
C GLU A 172 23.38 -3.69 -9.09
N HIS A 173 23.52 -3.11 -7.89
CA HIS A 173 23.63 -3.81 -6.62
C HIS A 173 22.30 -3.85 -5.86
N GLU A 174 21.21 -3.40 -6.50
CA GLU A 174 19.86 -3.27 -5.92
C GLU A 174 19.78 -2.21 -4.79
N ALA A 175 20.73 -1.28 -4.72
CA ALA A 175 20.66 -0.16 -3.79
C ALA A 175 19.79 0.96 -4.35
N ILE A 176 19.01 1.62 -3.48
CA ILE A 176 18.11 2.70 -3.87
C ILE A 176 18.92 3.93 -4.28
N THR A 177 18.78 4.37 -5.53
CA THR A 177 19.44 5.57 -6.08
C THR A 177 18.49 6.72 -6.29
N GLY A 178 17.18 6.48 -6.33
CA GLY A 178 16.18 7.52 -6.46
C GLY A 178 14.91 7.18 -5.71
N VAL A 179 14.32 8.18 -5.03
CA VAL A 179 13.08 8.07 -4.29
C VAL A 179 12.14 9.18 -4.69
N GLY A 180 10.89 8.85 -4.90
CA GLY A 180 9.82 9.81 -5.11
C GLY A 180 8.95 9.98 -3.87
N ILE A 181 8.29 11.13 -3.78
CA ILE A 181 7.29 11.41 -2.75
C ILE A 181 5.97 11.74 -3.42
N SER A 182 4.92 11.00 -3.07
CA SER A 182 3.55 11.33 -3.39
C SER A 182 2.83 11.88 -2.16
N LEU A 183 2.08 12.96 -2.34
CA LEU A 183 1.23 13.57 -1.31
C LEU A 183 -0.22 13.10 -1.41
N GLU A 184 -0.50 12.13 -2.27
CA GLU A 184 -1.86 11.60 -2.40
C GLU A 184 -2.32 11.01 -1.06
N PRO A 185 -3.47 11.48 -0.54
CA PRO A 185 -4.16 10.75 0.48
C PRO A 185 -4.58 9.43 -0.17
N VAL A 186 -3.89 8.34 0.17
CA VAL A 186 -4.44 7.02 -0.09
C VAL A 186 -5.63 6.92 0.83
N GLU A 187 -6.80 7.31 0.34
CA GLU A 187 -8.02 6.96 1.02
C GLU A 187 -7.99 5.44 1.16
N PRO A 188 -8.04 4.90 2.38
CA PRO A 188 -8.32 3.49 2.52
C PRO A 188 -9.62 3.31 1.77
N ALA A 189 -9.59 2.48 0.72
CA ALA A 189 -10.82 2.09 0.08
C ALA A 189 -11.69 1.49 1.16
N THR A 190 -12.61 2.27 1.67
CA THR A 190 -13.76 1.78 2.39
C THR A 190 -14.63 1.13 1.32
N SER A 191 -14.15 0.02 0.78
CA SER A 191 -15.02 -0.93 0.14
C SER A 191 -15.90 -1.46 1.25
N LEU A 192 -17.00 -0.78 1.49
CA LEU A 192 -18.14 -1.44 2.09
C LEU A 192 -18.42 -2.59 1.15
N PRO A 193 -18.23 -3.85 1.58
CA PRO A 193 -18.52 -4.97 0.72
C PRO A 193 -20.00 -4.85 0.34
N ILE A 194 -20.27 -4.72 -0.95
CA ILE A 194 -21.60 -4.50 -1.53
C ILE A 194 -22.56 -5.67 -1.19
N PHE A 195 -22.05 -6.71 -0.55
CA PHE A 195 -22.77 -7.89 -0.12
C PHE A 195 -22.67 -8.20 1.39
N ILE A 196 -22.66 -7.18 2.25
CA ILE A 196 -22.97 -7.45 3.65
C ILE A 196 -24.47 -7.71 3.72
N SER A 197 -24.85 -8.96 3.96
CA SER A 197 -26.22 -9.32 4.30
C SER A 197 -26.67 -8.45 5.48
N PHE A 198 -27.92 -7.99 5.44
CA PHE A 198 -28.48 -7.16 6.50
C PHE A 198 -28.33 -7.82 7.89
N SER A 199 -28.28 -9.15 7.94
CA SER A 199 -28.00 -9.96 9.13
C SER A 199 -26.56 -9.83 9.64
N GLU A 200 -25.58 -9.64 8.76
CA GLU A 200 -24.17 -9.42 9.13
C GLU A 200 -23.93 -8.01 9.68
N ILE A 201 -24.61 -7.01 9.13
CA ILE A 201 -24.60 -5.64 9.67
C ILE A 201 -25.18 -5.64 11.08
N LEU A 202 -26.32 -6.28 11.28
CA LEU A 202 -26.96 -6.42 12.59
C LEU A 202 -26.09 -7.16 13.60
N ASN A 203 -25.40 -8.22 13.18
CA ASN A 203 -24.48 -8.96 14.04
C ASN A 203 -23.24 -8.13 14.41
N ARG A 204 -22.68 -7.36 13.49
CA ARG A 204 -21.55 -6.44 13.78
C ARG A 204 -21.94 -5.33 14.74
N VAL A 205 -23.10 -4.71 14.52
CA VAL A 205 -23.62 -3.67 15.43
C VAL A 205 -23.92 -4.25 16.81
N ARG A 206 -24.50 -5.46 16.88
CA ARG A 206 -24.79 -6.14 18.14
C ARG A 206 -23.53 -6.50 18.91
N ASN A 207 -22.49 -7.00 18.23
CA ASN A 207 -21.20 -7.33 18.85
C ASN A 207 -20.48 -6.07 19.35
N HIS A 208 -20.51 -4.98 18.59
CA HIS A 208 -19.92 -3.71 19.01
C HIS A 208 -20.64 -3.07 20.21
N LEU A 209 -21.95 -3.25 20.29
CA LEU A 209 -22.77 -2.81 21.45
C LEU A 209 -22.57 -3.74 22.65
N ALA A 210 -22.30 -5.02 22.45
CA ALA A 210 -21.99 -5.98 23.51
C ALA A 210 -20.62 -5.70 24.15
N GLU A 211 -19.61 -5.38 23.35
CA GLU A 211 -18.28 -4.96 23.85
C GLU A 211 -18.34 -3.67 24.68
N LYS A 212 -19.19 -2.72 24.30
CA LYS A 212 -19.38 -1.48 25.09
C LYS A 212 -20.20 -1.69 26.36
N ARG A 213 -20.87 -2.82 26.51
CA ARG A 213 -21.70 -3.17 27.68
C ARG A 213 -21.00 -4.05 28.72
N GLN A 214 -19.75 -4.44 28.51
CA GLN A 214 -18.97 -5.07 29.58
C GLN A 214 -18.72 -4.01 30.67
N PRO A 215 -19.32 -4.15 31.87
CA PRO A 215 -19.05 -3.25 32.96
C PRO A 215 -17.57 -3.43 33.33
N ARG A 216 -16.85 -2.32 33.32
CA ARG A 216 -15.50 -2.20 33.88
C ARG A 216 -15.60 -2.72 35.31
N ALA A 217 -15.06 -3.91 35.56
CA ALA A 217 -15.02 -4.47 36.90
C ALA A 217 -14.30 -3.46 37.79
N ALA A 218 -15.07 -2.90 38.70
CA ALA A 218 -14.54 -2.02 39.74
C ALA A 218 -13.54 -2.80 40.56
N SER A 219 -12.32 -2.31 40.60
CA SER A 219 -11.34 -2.70 41.58
C SER A 219 -11.87 -2.32 42.96
N VAL A 220 -12.37 -3.31 43.67
CA VAL A 220 -12.69 -3.16 45.11
C VAL A 220 -11.35 -3.26 45.82
N GLU A 221 -10.88 -2.11 46.29
CA GLU A 221 -9.93 -2.02 47.37
C GLU A 221 -10.62 -2.53 48.62
N GLU A 222 -10.23 -3.68 49.09
CA GLU A 222 -10.57 -4.18 50.43
C GLU A 222 -9.59 -3.63 51.40
N GLY A 223 -9.97 -2.49 51.99
CA GLY A 223 -9.32 -1.89 53.13
C GLY A 223 -9.49 -2.76 54.40
N ALA A 224 -8.44 -3.06 55.05
CA ALA A 224 -8.39 -3.66 56.38
C ALA A 224 -9.01 -2.71 57.43
N PRO A 225 -9.71 -3.22 58.44
CA PRO A 225 -9.82 -2.56 59.71
C PRO A 225 -8.93 -3.24 60.74
N ALA A 226 -8.10 -2.42 61.35
CA ALA A 226 -7.47 -2.69 62.64
C ALA A 226 -8.50 -2.59 63.77
N ALA A 227 -8.25 -3.29 64.78
CA ALA A 227 -8.40 -2.99 66.20
C ALA A 227 -9.06 -4.14 66.97
N ALA A 228 -8.37 -4.56 67.84
CA ALA A 228 -8.32 -4.30 69.29
C ALA A 228 -8.81 -5.44 70.18
N ASN A 229 -7.95 -5.75 71.10
CA ASN A 229 -8.19 -6.09 72.50
C ASN A 229 -8.74 -7.49 72.78
N THR A 230 -8.18 -8.24 73.63
CA THR A 230 -7.90 -8.13 75.09
C THR A 230 -7.27 -9.45 75.57
N VAL A 231 -6.13 -9.37 76.22
CA VAL A 231 -5.87 -9.67 77.64
C VAL A 231 -6.45 -10.97 78.17
N ARG A 232 -5.55 -11.80 78.61
CA ARG A 232 -5.36 -12.51 79.90
C ARG A 232 -4.70 -13.88 79.72
N GLU A 233 -3.50 -13.98 80.31
CA GLU A 233 -3.20 -14.66 81.62
C GLU A 233 -3.51 -16.17 81.58
N ASN A 234 -2.59 -17.03 81.69
CA ASN A 234 -2.00 -17.52 82.92
C ASN A 234 -1.14 -18.78 82.69
N GLU A 235 -0.05 -18.79 83.35
CA GLU A 235 0.58 -19.90 84.16
C GLU A 235 0.75 -21.29 83.46
N ALA A 236 1.97 -21.67 83.29
CA ALA A 236 2.76 -22.66 84.08
C ALA A 236 4.15 -22.78 83.45
#